data_a11d076ddad39abdfc0afbe43a6490b5
#
_entry.id   a11d076ddad39abdfc0afbe43a6490b5
#
_cell.length_a   1.000
_cell.length_b   1.000
_cell.length_c   1.000
_cell.angle_alpha   90.00
_cell.angle_beta   90.00
_cell.angle_gamma   90.00
#
_symmetry.space_group_name_H-M   'P 1'
#
loop_
_entity.id
_entity.type
_entity.pdbx_description
1 polymer ?
#
loop_
_entity_poly.entity_id
_entity_poly.type
_entity_poly.pdbx_seq_one_letter_code
_entity_poly.pdbx_strand_id
1 'polypeptide(L)'
;MSKPRLEGKVALITGAASGIGEATARLFGDHGASVVIADIQDELGQQVAASIGPHKATYVHCDVRDEAQVQQAVAHTLHTYNSLDILFSNAGIIGSTKGILDLDMESFDHTMGVNVRGVAATMKHAARAMVGRGIRGSIICTGSVAGSVGGTGPHSYTASKHALVGLVRSVCGELGSYGIRVNCVSPYGVATPLSCGLTGQSVSEMEARSSALSNLKGVVLKARHVAEAALFLASDESVFVSGQNLGVDGGFAVVNHSYSTVD
;
A
#
# COMPACT_ATOMS: atom_id res chain seq x y z
N MET A 1 7.54 -15.33 -23.41
CA MET A 1 7.30 -14.23 -22.44
C MET A 1 5.89 -14.39 -21.92
N SER A 2 5.65 -14.33 -20.61
CA SER A 2 4.29 -14.33 -20.06
C SER A 2 3.55 -13.07 -20.52
N LYS A 3 2.25 -13.21 -20.80
CA LYS A 3 1.39 -12.08 -21.18
C LYS A 3 1.41 -11.00 -20.05
N PRO A 4 1.50 -9.70 -20.39
CA PRO A 4 1.37 -8.64 -19.40
C PRO A 4 0.05 -8.76 -18.63
N ARG A 5 0.12 -8.74 -17.28
CA ARG A 5 -1.05 -8.99 -16.41
C ARG A 5 -1.95 -7.77 -16.24
N LEU A 6 -1.45 -6.57 -16.55
CA LEU A 6 -2.15 -5.28 -16.41
C LEU A 6 -2.19 -4.50 -17.73
N GLU A 7 -2.10 -5.21 -18.87
CA GLU A 7 -2.11 -4.55 -20.19
C GLU A 7 -3.36 -3.68 -20.36
N GLY A 8 -3.14 -2.40 -20.69
CA GLY A 8 -4.20 -1.42 -20.89
C GLY A 8 -4.89 -0.92 -19.61
N LYS A 9 -4.50 -1.37 -18.42
CA LYS A 9 -5.03 -0.86 -17.13
C LYS A 9 -4.35 0.45 -16.75
N VAL A 10 -5.07 1.29 -16.01
CA VAL A 10 -4.56 2.55 -15.45
C VAL A 10 -4.55 2.45 -13.93
N ALA A 11 -3.38 2.69 -13.33
CA ALA A 11 -3.18 2.61 -11.88
C ALA A 11 -2.81 3.97 -11.29
N LEU A 12 -3.48 4.36 -10.20
CA LEU A 12 -3.07 5.46 -9.32
C LEU A 12 -2.43 4.86 -8.06
N ILE A 13 -1.20 5.27 -7.74
CA ILE A 13 -0.45 4.75 -6.61
C ILE A 13 -0.02 5.91 -5.72
N THR A 14 -0.44 5.91 -4.44
CA THR A 14 -0.04 6.91 -3.46
C THR A 14 1.19 6.47 -2.67
N GLY A 15 2.03 7.42 -2.24
CA GLY A 15 3.31 7.09 -1.61
C GLY A 15 4.25 6.34 -2.55
N ALA A 16 4.25 6.72 -3.83
CA ALA A 16 4.88 5.97 -4.90
C ALA A 16 6.28 6.49 -5.29
N ALA A 17 6.79 7.52 -4.61
CA ALA A 17 8.14 8.05 -4.84
C ALA A 17 9.24 7.16 -4.25
N SER A 18 8.92 6.19 -3.38
CA SER A 18 9.91 5.33 -2.75
C SER A 18 9.32 3.99 -2.25
N GLY A 19 10.19 3.08 -1.84
CA GLY A 19 9.85 1.87 -1.09
C GLY A 19 8.89 0.93 -1.82
N ILE A 20 7.81 0.51 -1.13
CA ILE A 20 6.82 -0.43 -1.66
C ILE A 20 6.04 0.21 -2.82
N GLY A 21 5.69 1.50 -2.69
CA GLY A 21 4.95 2.22 -3.73
C GLY A 21 5.74 2.32 -5.03
N GLU A 22 7.00 2.71 -4.97
CA GLU A 22 7.91 2.75 -6.12
C GLU A 22 8.08 1.36 -6.76
N ALA A 23 8.36 0.32 -5.94
CA ALA A 23 8.51 -1.04 -6.44
C ALA A 23 7.24 -1.54 -7.15
N THR A 24 6.06 -1.15 -6.64
CA THR A 24 4.77 -1.49 -7.25
C THR A 24 4.55 -0.71 -8.54
N ALA A 25 4.87 0.57 -8.57
CA ALA A 25 4.72 1.41 -9.76
C ALA A 25 5.55 0.87 -10.94
N ARG A 26 6.80 0.52 -10.67
CA ARG A 26 7.70 -0.11 -11.67
C ARG A 26 7.14 -1.44 -12.15
N LEU A 27 6.74 -2.31 -11.22
CA LEU A 27 6.20 -3.63 -11.55
C LEU A 27 4.92 -3.54 -12.37
N PHE A 28 4.01 -2.61 -12.04
CA PHE A 28 2.78 -2.41 -12.79
C PHE A 28 3.06 -1.90 -14.21
N GLY A 29 4.01 -0.97 -14.36
CA GLY A 29 4.49 -0.51 -15.66
C GLY A 29 5.12 -1.63 -16.50
N ASP A 30 5.93 -2.50 -15.90
CA ASP A 30 6.50 -3.69 -16.55
C ASP A 30 5.42 -4.67 -17.03
N HIS A 31 4.27 -4.71 -16.32
CA HIS A 31 3.12 -5.54 -16.67
C HIS A 31 2.07 -4.83 -17.54
N GLY A 32 2.43 -3.70 -18.18
CA GLY A 32 1.61 -3.05 -19.20
C GLY A 32 0.62 -2.00 -18.69
N ALA A 33 0.65 -1.65 -17.39
CA ALA A 33 -0.19 -0.57 -16.88
C ALA A 33 0.37 0.82 -17.23
N SER A 34 -0.53 1.78 -17.41
CA SER A 34 -0.21 3.21 -17.26
C SER A 34 -0.31 3.58 -15.78
N VAL A 35 0.68 4.32 -15.24
CA VAL A 35 0.80 4.54 -13.79
C VAL A 35 0.85 6.03 -13.48
N VAL A 36 0.04 6.47 -12.52
CA VAL A 36 0.15 7.79 -11.89
C VAL A 36 0.81 7.64 -10.54
N ILE A 37 1.98 8.28 -10.41
CA ILE A 37 2.78 8.37 -9.18
C ILE A 37 2.25 9.55 -8.38
N ALA A 38 1.64 9.32 -7.22
CA ALA A 38 1.14 10.37 -6.33
C ALA A 38 1.95 10.36 -5.03
N ASP A 39 2.65 11.45 -4.72
CA ASP A 39 3.52 11.55 -3.54
C ASP A 39 3.72 13.01 -3.15
N ILE A 40 4.21 13.26 -1.94
CA ILE A 40 4.65 14.59 -1.47
C ILE A 40 6.11 14.89 -1.83
N GLN A 41 6.86 13.90 -2.26
CA GLN A 41 8.29 13.98 -2.60
C GLN A 41 8.45 14.23 -4.11
N ASP A 42 8.32 15.49 -4.53
CA ASP A 42 8.21 15.88 -5.95
C ASP A 42 9.38 15.37 -6.79
N GLU A 43 10.61 15.60 -6.37
CA GLU A 43 11.80 15.24 -7.14
C GLU A 43 11.91 13.71 -7.31
N LEU A 44 11.69 12.94 -6.25
CA LEU A 44 11.76 11.49 -6.29
C LEU A 44 10.61 10.91 -7.12
N GLY A 45 9.40 11.43 -6.96
CA GLY A 45 8.24 10.97 -7.72
C GLY A 45 8.40 11.21 -9.22
N GLN A 46 8.92 12.37 -9.61
CA GLN A 46 9.25 12.69 -11.01
C GLN A 46 10.33 11.76 -11.57
N GLN A 47 11.38 11.45 -10.77
CA GLN A 47 12.43 10.51 -11.18
C GLN A 47 11.88 9.10 -11.39
N VAL A 48 10.99 8.63 -10.51
CA VAL A 48 10.33 7.32 -10.67
C VAL A 48 9.49 7.30 -11.95
N ALA A 49 8.66 8.32 -12.19
CA ALA A 49 7.84 8.41 -13.41
C ALA A 49 8.72 8.43 -14.68
N ALA A 50 9.75 9.25 -14.70
CA ALA A 50 10.68 9.34 -15.85
C ALA A 50 11.36 8.00 -16.14
N SER A 51 11.74 7.25 -15.11
CA SER A 51 12.43 5.96 -15.24
C SER A 51 11.53 4.82 -15.72
N ILE A 52 10.21 4.88 -15.47
CA ILE A 52 9.22 3.95 -16.03
C ILE A 52 8.96 4.27 -17.51
N GLY A 53 9.02 5.55 -17.86
CA GLY A 53 8.89 6.05 -19.22
C GLY A 53 7.74 7.05 -19.38
N PRO A 54 7.95 8.13 -20.16
CA PRO A 54 7.04 9.28 -20.22
C PRO A 54 5.66 8.95 -20.83
N HIS A 55 5.55 7.85 -21.59
CA HIS A 55 4.28 7.40 -22.16
C HIS A 55 3.51 6.46 -21.24
N LYS A 56 4.17 5.95 -20.19
CA LYS A 56 3.61 4.95 -19.25
C LYS A 56 3.38 5.49 -17.86
N ALA A 57 4.11 6.52 -17.44
CA ALA A 57 3.97 7.04 -16.09
C ALA A 57 3.99 8.58 -16.07
N THR A 58 3.19 9.14 -15.16
CA THR A 58 3.18 10.57 -14.81
C THR A 58 3.26 10.74 -13.31
N TYR A 59 3.68 11.93 -12.87
CA TYR A 59 3.73 12.30 -11.47
C TYR A 59 2.68 13.37 -11.16
N VAL A 60 2.12 13.33 -9.94
CA VAL A 60 1.28 14.37 -9.36
C VAL A 60 1.60 14.54 -7.88
N HIS A 61 1.77 15.79 -7.42
CA HIS A 61 1.93 16.08 -5.99
C HIS A 61 0.63 15.73 -5.26
N CYS A 62 0.72 14.97 -4.16
CA CYS A 62 -0.45 14.59 -3.37
C CYS A 62 -0.11 14.30 -1.92
N ASP A 63 -0.50 15.20 -1.02
CA ASP A 63 -0.66 14.88 0.40
C ASP A 63 -2.04 14.25 0.61
N VAL A 64 -2.07 12.99 0.98
CA VAL A 64 -3.33 12.24 1.17
C VAL A 64 -4.20 12.78 2.32
N ARG A 65 -3.65 13.61 3.22
CA ARG A 65 -4.41 14.30 4.26
C ARG A 65 -5.29 15.43 3.70
N ASP A 66 -4.87 15.99 2.57
CA ASP A 66 -5.63 17.01 1.84
C ASP A 66 -6.55 16.34 0.81
N GLU A 67 -7.84 16.31 1.13
CA GLU A 67 -8.83 15.69 0.27
C GLU A 67 -8.93 16.35 -1.11
N ALA A 68 -8.65 17.66 -1.22
CA ALA A 68 -8.66 18.36 -2.51
C ALA A 68 -7.51 17.88 -3.40
N GLN A 69 -6.31 17.64 -2.84
CA GLN A 69 -5.19 17.09 -3.59
C GLN A 69 -5.47 15.63 -4.02
N VAL A 70 -6.11 14.83 -3.17
CA VAL A 70 -6.57 13.48 -3.55
C VAL A 70 -7.54 13.54 -4.73
N GLN A 71 -8.52 14.44 -4.69
CA GLN A 71 -9.44 14.65 -5.80
C GLN A 71 -8.74 15.09 -7.07
N GLN A 72 -7.75 15.98 -6.95
CA GLN A 72 -6.92 16.42 -8.09
C GLN A 72 -6.10 15.27 -8.68
N ALA A 73 -5.52 14.40 -7.84
CA ALA A 73 -4.75 13.23 -8.32
C ALA A 73 -5.65 12.27 -9.13
N VAL A 74 -6.87 12.01 -8.67
CA VAL A 74 -7.85 11.21 -9.42
C VAL A 74 -8.26 11.93 -10.72
N ALA A 75 -8.53 13.24 -10.68
CA ALA A 75 -8.88 14.02 -11.87
C ALA A 75 -7.74 14.04 -12.89
N HIS A 76 -6.48 14.20 -12.43
CA HIS A 76 -5.28 14.10 -13.27
C HIS A 76 -5.19 12.73 -13.95
N THR A 77 -5.43 11.64 -13.21
CA THR A 77 -5.43 10.27 -13.75
C THR A 77 -6.45 10.13 -14.89
N LEU A 78 -7.68 10.58 -14.64
CA LEU A 78 -8.75 10.51 -15.64
C LEU A 78 -8.50 11.42 -16.85
N HIS A 79 -7.91 12.58 -16.65
CA HIS A 79 -7.57 13.50 -17.74
C HIS A 79 -6.46 12.92 -18.64
N THR A 80 -5.43 12.33 -18.01
CA THR A 80 -4.23 11.85 -18.75
C THR A 80 -4.51 10.53 -19.47
N TYR A 81 -5.20 9.61 -18.84
CA TYR A 81 -5.34 8.22 -19.32
C TYR A 81 -6.79 7.80 -19.62
N ASN A 82 -7.75 8.69 -19.39
CA ASN A 82 -9.18 8.46 -19.60
C ASN A 82 -9.77 7.23 -18.84
N SER A 83 -9.05 6.68 -17.85
CA SER A 83 -9.48 5.55 -17.03
C SER A 83 -8.86 5.63 -15.63
N LEU A 84 -9.43 4.89 -14.69
CA LEU A 84 -8.82 4.51 -13.42
C LEU A 84 -9.32 3.11 -13.07
N ASP A 85 -8.48 2.11 -13.30
CA ASP A 85 -8.81 0.69 -13.10
C ASP A 85 -8.31 0.18 -11.75
N ILE A 86 -7.19 0.73 -11.27
CA ILE A 86 -6.50 0.27 -10.06
C ILE A 86 -6.17 1.48 -9.18
N LEU A 87 -6.57 1.41 -7.91
CA LEU A 87 -6.00 2.25 -6.86
C LEU A 87 -5.09 1.40 -5.97
N PHE A 88 -3.83 1.79 -5.82
CA PHE A 88 -2.97 1.31 -4.76
C PHE A 88 -2.76 2.41 -3.73
N SER A 89 -3.58 2.42 -2.68
CA SER A 89 -3.50 3.36 -1.56
C SER A 89 -2.41 2.90 -0.60
N ASN A 90 -1.18 3.38 -0.86
CA ASN A 90 0.03 2.91 -0.18
C ASN A 90 0.67 3.96 0.74
N ALA A 91 0.42 5.24 0.53
CA ALA A 91 0.95 6.30 1.40
C ALA A 91 0.69 6.00 2.88
N GLY A 92 1.72 6.14 3.71
CA GLY A 92 1.63 5.87 5.13
C GLY A 92 2.88 6.29 5.89
N ILE A 93 2.71 6.50 7.20
CA ILE A 93 3.77 6.85 8.15
C ILE A 93 3.69 5.94 9.37
N ILE A 94 4.78 5.86 10.14
CA ILE A 94 4.83 5.02 11.36
C ILE A 94 4.44 5.82 12.62
N GLY A 95 4.72 7.12 12.66
CA GLY A 95 4.41 7.97 13.81
C GLY A 95 5.41 7.84 14.96
N SER A 96 5.03 8.35 16.14
CA SER A 96 5.87 8.36 17.35
C SER A 96 6.02 6.96 17.94
N THR A 97 7.24 6.66 18.44
CA THR A 97 7.57 5.40 19.14
C THR A 97 7.39 5.48 20.65
N LYS A 98 6.89 6.60 21.19
CA LYS A 98 6.64 6.77 22.63
C LYS A 98 5.62 5.75 23.14
N GLY A 99 5.80 5.31 24.40
CA GLY A 99 4.85 4.43 25.07
C GLY A 99 3.51 5.11 25.36
N ILE A 100 2.54 4.33 25.83
CA ILE A 100 1.16 4.82 26.06
C ILE A 100 1.10 5.92 27.13
N LEU A 101 1.98 5.89 28.12
CA LEU A 101 2.00 6.88 29.20
C LEU A 101 2.48 8.27 28.71
N ASP A 102 3.29 8.31 27.66
CA ASP A 102 3.86 9.52 27.07
C ASP A 102 3.40 9.73 25.63
N LEU A 103 2.23 9.16 25.29
CA LEU A 103 1.70 9.21 23.92
C LEU A 103 1.46 10.66 23.50
N ASP A 104 2.10 11.04 22.41
CA ASP A 104 1.92 12.34 21.78
C ASP A 104 0.66 12.31 20.91
N MET A 105 -0.38 13.03 21.35
CA MET A 105 -1.67 13.06 20.68
C MET A 105 -1.62 13.77 19.32
N GLU A 106 -0.77 14.79 19.15
CA GLU A 106 -0.59 15.45 17.85
C GLU A 106 0.02 14.46 16.83
N SER A 107 1.06 13.73 17.23
CA SER A 107 1.64 12.66 16.42
C SER A 107 0.66 11.52 16.17
N PHE A 108 -0.20 11.19 17.13
CA PHE A 108 -1.27 10.21 16.97
C PHE A 108 -2.25 10.66 15.88
N ASP A 109 -2.78 11.89 15.99
CA ASP A 109 -3.74 12.46 15.03
C ASP A 109 -3.13 12.58 13.63
N HIS A 110 -1.86 12.98 13.54
CA HIS A 110 -1.13 13.02 12.27
C HIS A 110 -1.05 11.62 11.63
N THR A 111 -0.73 10.58 12.43
CA THR A 111 -0.68 9.19 11.94
C THR A 111 -2.04 8.71 11.46
N MET A 112 -3.10 8.98 12.21
CA MET A 112 -4.48 8.66 11.81
C MET A 112 -4.91 9.45 10.57
N GLY A 113 -4.48 10.70 10.47
CA GLY A 113 -4.73 11.57 9.32
C GLY A 113 -4.19 10.98 8.01
N VAL A 114 -2.94 10.48 8.02
CA VAL A 114 -2.33 9.86 6.84
C VAL A 114 -2.88 8.45 6.61
N ASN A 115 -2.76 7.57 7.63
CA ASN A 115 -2.94 6.13 7.46
C ASN A 115 -4.41 5.68 7.39
N VAL A 116 -5.34 6.49 7.89
CA VAL A 116 -6.78 6.14 7.94
C VAL A 116 -7.61 7.11 7.12
N ARG A 117 -7.60 8.41 7.49
CA ARG A 117 -8.39 9.42 6.79
C ARG A 117 -7.94 9.59 5.35
N GLY A 118 -6.61 9.62 5.10
CA GLY A 118 -6.05 9.69 3.75
C GLY A 118 -6.41 8.48 2.90
N VAL A 119 -6.35 7.27 3.47
CA VAL A 119 -6.80 6.05 2.78
C VAL A 119 -8.30 6.12 2.45
N ALA A 120 -9.14 6.55 3.39
CA ALA A 120 -10.57 6.71 3.13
C ALA A 120 -10.85 7.73 2.03
N ALA A 121 -10.12 8.86 1.99
CA ALA A 121 -10.23 9.86 0.94
C ALA A 121 -9.84 9.29 -0.44
N THR A 122 -8.72 8.58 -0.54
CA THR A 122 -8.29 7.95 -1.79
C THR A 122 -9.29 6.90 -2.28
N MET A 123 -9.78 6.04 -1.39
CA MET A 123 -10.85 5.07 -1.71
C MET A 123 -12.12 5.77 -2.23
N LYS A 124 -12.59 6.81 -1.53
CA LYS A 124 -13.80 7.57 -1.89
C LYS A 124 -13.71 8.13 -3.31
N HIS A 125 -12.62 8.84 -3.61
CA HIS A 125 -12.49 9.51 -4.91
C HIS A 125 -12.22 8.53 -6.05
N ALA A 126 -11.41 7.49 -5.82
CA ALA A 126 -11.18 6.44 -6.82
C ALA A 126 -12.46 5.62 -7.09
N ALA A 127 -13.19 5.20 -6.04
CA ALA A 127 -14.44 4.48 -6.20
C ALA A 127 -15.48 5.30 -6.96
N ARG A 128 -15.63 6.60 -6.66
CA ARG A 128 -16.52 7.50 -7.41
C ARG A 128 -16.16 7.57 -8.90
N ALA A 129 -14.86 7.64 -9.20
CA ALA A 129 -14.38 7.66 -10.57
C ALA A 129 -14.67 6.34 -11.30
N MET A 130 -14.43 5.21 -10.65
CA MET A 130 -14.69 3.86 -11.19
C MET A 130 -16.21 3.67 -11.43
N VAL A 131 -17.04 3.95 -10.42
CA VAL A 131 -18.52 3.82 -10.53
C VAL A 131 -19.07 4.73 -11.62
N GLY A 132 -18.66 6.00 -11.66
CA GLY A 132 -19.13 6.98 -12.64
C GLY A 132 -18.78 6.62 -14.09
N ARG A 133 -17.80 5.73 -14.29
CA ARG A 133 -17.37 5.24 -15.61
C ARG A 133 -17.75 3.77 -15.87
N GLY A 134 -18.43 3.11 -14.96
CA GLY A 134 -18.80 1.69 -15.08
C GLY A 134 -17.59 0.74 -15.05
N ILE A 135 -16.49 1.16 -14.42
CA ILE A 135 -15.24 0.38 -14.34
C ILE A 135 -15.33 -0.59 -13.16
N ARG A 136 -15.13 -1.87 -13.43
CA ARG A 136 -15.01 -2.92 -12.42
C ARG A 136 -13.55 -2.99 -11.93
N GLY A 137 -13.20 -2.05 -11.08
CA GLY A 137 -11.82 -1.81 -10.67
C GLY A 137 -11.32 -2.69 -9.52
N SER A 138 -10.06 -2.45 -9.13
CA SER A 138 -9.43 -3.03 -7.94
C SER A 138 -8.83 -1.94 -7.06
N ILE A 139 -9.24 -1.90 -5.81
CA ILE A 139 -8.68 -1.03 -4.76
C ILE A 139 -7.84 -1.90 -3.83
N ILE A 140 -6.57 -1.55 -3.68
CA ILE A 140 -5.64 -2.26 -2.82
C ILE A 140 -5.04 -1.25 -1.84
N CYS A 141 -4.95 -1.62 -0.57
CA CYS A 141 -4.36 -0.78 0.47
C CYS A 141 -3.12 -1.44 1.08
N THR A 142 -2.15 -0.65 1.49
CA THR A 142 -1.00 -1.15 2.25
C THR A 142 -1.34 -1.21 3.73
N GLY A 143 -1.68 -2.42 4.19
CA GLY A 143 -1.81 -2.76 5.59
C GLY A 143 -0.45 -2.93 6.28
N SER A 144 -0.40 -3.86 7.21
CA SER A 144 0.81 -4.33 7.93
C SER A 144 0.43 -5.53 8.79
N VAL A 145 1.40 -6.35 9.19
CA VAL A 145 1.21 -7.30 10.30
C VAL A 145 0.70 -6.60 11.56
N ALA A 146 1.04 -5.32 11.76
CA ALA A 146 0.52 -4.48 12.84
C ALA A 146 -1.00 -4.21 12.76
N GLY A 147 -1.65 -4.54 11.65
CA GLY A 147 -3.11 -4.55 11.50
C GLY A 147 -3.78 -5.87 11.86
N SER A 148 -2.99 -6.88 12.25
CA SER A 148 -3.46 -8.21 12.63
C SER A 148 -3.05 -8.61 14.05
N VAL A 149 -1.86 -8.18 14.50
CA VAL A 149 -1.32 -8.50 15.82
C VAL A 149 -0.75 -7.26 16.49
N GLY A 150 -0.91 -7.17 17.82
CA GLY A 150 -0.32 -6.11 18.64
C GLY A 150 1.19 -6.30 18.85
N GLY A 151 1.88 -5.23 19.29
CA GLY A 151 3.31 -5.27 19.63
C GLY A 151 4.28 -5.29 18.47
N THR A 152 3.80 -5.10 17.25
CA THR A 152 4.64 -5.12 16.03
C THR A 152 4.92 -3.73 15.46
N GLY A 153 4.44 -2.69 16.12
CA GLY A 153 4.66 -1.29 15.76
C GLY A 153 4.21 -0.34 16.88
N PRO A 154 4.48 0.96 16.74
CA PRO A 154 3.99 1.97 17.68
C PRO A 154 2.47 1.95 17.83
N HIS A 155 1.95 2.51 18.93
CA HIS A 155 0.52 2.45 19.24
C HIS A 155 -0.36 3.11 18.19
N SER A 156 -0.02 4.33 17.73
CA SER A 156 -0.74 5.03 16.66
C SER A 156 -0.73 4.26 15.34
N TYR A 157 0.42 3.69 14.99
CA TYR A 157 0.56 2.87 13.78
C TYR A 157 -0.29 1.60 13.85
N THR A 158 -0.18 0.85 14.96
CA THR A 158 -0.97 -0.37 15.19
C THR A 158 -2.46 -0.08 15.12
N ALA A 159 -2.94 0.97 15.82
CA ALA A 159 -4.33 1.41 15.77
C ALA A 159 -4.75 1.75 14.34
N SER A 160 -3.93 2.52 13.60
CA SER A 160 -4.23 2.95 12.23
C SER A 160 -4.33 1.75 11.26
N LYS A 161 -3.47 0.74 11.41
CA LYS A 161 -3.46 -0.43 10.53
C LYS A 161 -4.61 -1.40 10.82
N HIS A 162 -5.06 -1.51 12.08
CA HIS A 162 -6.31 -2.20 12.41
C HIS A 162 -7.53 -1.48 11.85
N ALA A 163 -7.58 -0.15 11.97
CA ALA A 163 -8.66 0.66 11.39
C ALA A 163 -8.73 0.50 9.86
N LEU A 164 -7.56 0.46 9.18
CA LEU A 164 -7.49 0.25 7.74
C LEU A 164 -8.06 -1.11 7.33
N VAL A 165 -7.72 -2.19 8.03
CA VAL A 165 -8.28 -3.54 7.77
C VAL A 165 -9.80 -3.53 7.98
N GLY A 166 -10.28 -2.86 9.04
CA GLY A 166 -11.70 -2.65 9.29
C GLY A 166 -12.39 -1.93 8.14
N LEU A 167 -11.77 -0.85 7.63
CA LEU A 167 -12.28 -0.07 6.50
C LEU A 167 -12.38 -0.91 5.22
N VAL A 168 -11.36 -1.69 4.89
CA VAL A 168 -11.35 -2.61 3.73
C VAL A 168 -12.53 -3.59 3.81
N ARG A 169 -12.74 -4.21 4.97
CA ARG A 169 -13.85 -5.16 5.20
C ARG A 169 -15.23 -4.49 5.12
N SER A 170 -15.35 -3.26 5.61
CA SER A 170 -16.60 -2.51 5.55
C SER A 170 -16.96 -2.10 4.12
N VAL A 171 -15.98 -1.58 3.37
CA VAL A 171 -16.20 -1.00 2.04
C VAL A 171 -16.37 -2.05 0.94
N CYS A 172 -15.76 -3.24 1.09
CA CYS A 172 -15.78 -4.27 0.04
C CYS A 172 -17.20 -4.78 -0.30
N GLY A 173 -18.11 -4.80 0.68
CA GLY A 173 -19.51 -5.19 0.44
C GLY A 173 -20.28 -4.16 -0.39
N GLU A 174 -20.13 -2.87 -0.07
CA GLU A 174 -20.74 -1.78 -0.81
C GLU A 174 -20.23 -1.72 -2.25
N LEU A 175 -18.93 -1.66 -2.43
CA LEU A 175 -18.30 -1.54 -3.76
C LEU A 175 -18.43 -2.81 -4.60
N GLY A 176 -18.64 -3.96 -3.97
CA GLY A 176 -18.90 -5.23 -4.65
C GLY A 176 -20.15 -5.17 -5.54
N SER A 177 -21.17 -4.37 -5.19
CA SER A 177 -22.36 -4.16 -6.02
C SER A 177 -22.03 -3.50 -7.37
N TYR A 178 -20.92 -2.77 -7.46
CA TYR A 178 -20.39 -2.19 -8.70
C TYR A 178 -19.31 -3.05 -9.36
N GLY A 179 -19.03 -4.25 -8.82
CA GLY A 179 -17.99 -5.12 -9.32
C GLY A 179 -16.57 -4.64 -8.99
N ILE A 180 -16.41 -3.73 -8.04
CA ILE A 180 -15.12 -3.22 -7.57
C ILE A 180 -14.66 -4.09 -6.40
N ARG A 181 -13.43 -4.62 -6.49
CA ARG A 181 -12.79 -5.39 -5.43
C ARG A 181 -11.99 -4.50 -4.50
N VAL A 182 -12.01 -4.77 -3.20
CA VAL A 182 -11.27 -4.00 -2.20
C VAL A 182 -10.52 -4.95 -1.28
N ASN A 183 -9.18 -4.85 -1.27
CA ASN A 183 -8.31 -5.71 -0.48
C ASN A 183 -7.17 -4.90 0.15
N CYS A 184 -6.40 -5.52 1.04
CA CYS A 184 -5.11 -4.99 1.45
C CYS A 184 -4.01 -6.05 1.39
N VAL A 185 -2.76 -5.58 1.22
CA VAL A 185 -1.54 -6.35 1.42
C VAL A 185 -0.91 -5.94 2.74
N SER A 186 -0.54 -6.90 3.56
CA SER A 186 0.00 -6.66 4.91
C SER A 186 1.39 -7.24 5.05
N PRO A 187 2.43 -6.42 4.76
CA PRO A 187 3.81 -6.86 4.87
C PRO A 187 4.27 -6.98 6.31
N TYR A 188 5.25 -7.87 6.53
CA TYR A 188 6.16 -7.86 7.67
C TYR A 188 7.26 -6.81 7.47
N GLY A 189 8.36 -6.87 8.21
CA GLY A 189 9.44 -5.91 8.15
C GLY A 189 10.14 -5.88 6.78
N VAL A 190 9.94 -4.81 6.02
CA VAL A 190 10.59 -4.55 4.73
C VAL A 190 11.54 -3.37 4.89
N ALA A 191 12.80 -3.52 4.46
CA ALA A 191 13.75 -2.42 4.44
C ALA A 191 13.35 -1.40 3.36
N THR A 192 12.81 -0.27 3.81
CA THR A 192 12.39 0.87 3.01
C THR A 192 12.90 2.16 3.65
N PRO A 193 12.90 3.29 2.93
CA PRO A 193 13.24 4.57 3.56
C PRO A 193 12.41 4.87 4.82
N LEU A 194 11.14 4.47 4.84
CA LEU A 194 10.26 4.64 5.99
C LEU A 194 10.74 3.85 7.23
N SER A 195 11.03 2.56 7.07
CA SER A 195 11.44 1.69 8.18
C SER A 195 12.88 1.96 8.64
N CYS A 196 13.80 2.21 7.70
CA CYS A 196 15.18 2.57 7.99
C CYS A 196 15.26 3.95 8.68
N GLY A 197 14.49 4.94 8.22
CA GLY A 197 14.45 6.26 8.82
C GLY A 197 13.93 6.25 10.26
N LEU A 198 12.96 5.37 10.58
CA LEU A 198 12.47 5.20 11.95
C LEU A 198 13.53 4.62 12.90
N THR A 199 14.26 3.61 12.43
CA THR A 199 15.19 2.82 13.27
C THR A 199 16.60 3.35 13.26
N GLY A 200 16.94 4.24 12.32
CA GLY A 200 18.32 4.66 12.04
C GLY A 200 19.21 3.56 11.47
N GLN A 201 18.64 2.42 11.11
CA GLN A 201 19.36 1.27 10.59
C GLN A 201 19.59 1.39 9.08
N SER A 202 20.69 0.86 8.62
CA SER A 202 20.94 0.64 7.19
C SER A 202 19.98 -0.41 6.62
N VAL A 203 19.87 -0.45 5.30
CA VAL A 203 19.04 -1.46 4.60
C VAL A 203 19.47 -2.88 5.00
N SER A 204 20.80 -3.15 5.03
CA SER A 204 21.34 -4.46 5.37
C SER A 204 21.03 -4.89 6.81
N GLU A 205 21.13 -3.96 7.77
CA GLU A 205 20.80 -4.23 9.17
C GLU A 205 19.29 -4.50 9.35
N MET A 206 18.45 -3.70 8.70
CA MET A 206 17.00 -3.90 8.75
C MET A 206 16.59 -5.23 8.12
N GLU A 207 17.20 -5.61 7.00
CA GLU A 207 16.97 -6.91 6.35
C GLU A 207 17.44 -8.09 7.21
N ALA A 208 18.63 -8.00 7.80
CA ALA A 208 19.15 -9.02 8.70
C ALA A 208 18.23 -9.21 9.92
N ARG A 209 17.79 -8.10 10.54
CA ARG A 209 16.86 -8.14 11.67
C ARG A 209 15.52 -8.77 11.29
N SER A 210 14.93 -8.34 10.18
CA SER A 210 13.64 -8.88 9.71
C SER A 210 13.74 -10.35 9.36
N SER A 211 14.82 -10.78 8.71
CA SER A 211 15.06 -12.18 8.38
C SER A 211 15.27 -13.05 9.62
N ALA A 212 15.99 -12.56 10.63
CA ALA A 212 16.19 -13.29 11.88
C ALA A 212 14.88 -13.57 12.60
N LEU A 213 13.95 -12.62 12.62
CA LEU A 213 12.64 -12.71 13.29
C LEU A 213 11.55 -13.34 12.42
N SER A 214 11.77 -13.51 11.14
CA SER A 214 10.81 -14.12 10.21
C SER A 214 10.64 -15.62 10.48
N ASN A 215 9.42 -16.16 10.31
CA ASN A 215 9.17 -17.60 10.38
C ASN A 215 9.68 -18.31 9.12
N LEU A 216 9.46 -17.73 7.94
CA LEU A 216 9.94 -18.28 6.68
C LEU A 216 11.43 -17.97 6.51
N LYS A 217 12.28 -18.99 6.65
CA LYS A 217 13.72 -18.86 6.56
C LYS A 217 14.23 -18.96 5.11
N GLY A 218 15.42 -18.41 4.87
CA GLY A 218 16.10 -18.48 3.56
C GLY A 218 15.66 -17.43 2.55
N VAL A 219 14.67 -16.58 2.89
CA VAL A 219 14.20 -15.48 2.03
C VAL A 219 14.20 -14.17 2.81
N VAL A 220 14.80 -13.13 2.24
CA VAL A 220 14.69 -11.76 2.75
C VAL A 220 13.50 -11.09 2.09
N LEU A 221 12.55 -10.62 2.90
CA LEU A 221 11.39 -9.89 2.37
C LEU A 221 11.82 -8.54 1.79
N LYS A 222 11.53 -8.33 0.52
CA LYS A 222 11.82 -7.10 -0.23
C LYS A 222 10.53 -6.40 -0.64
N ALA A 223 10.61 -5.10 -0.93
CA ALA A 223 9.50 -4.32 -1.48
C ALA A 223 8.88 -4.97 -2.73
N ARG A 224 9.71 -5.60 -3.58
CA ARG A 224 9.27 -6.35 -4.77
C ARG A 224 8.31 -7.47 -4.43
N HIS A 225 8.52 -8.22 -3.34
CA HIS A 225 7.60 -9.32 -2.96
C HIS A 225 6.23 -8.80 -2.55
N VAL A 226 6.17 -7.62 -1.92
CA VAL A 226 4.89 -6.96 -1.61
C VAL A 226 4.22 -6.45 -2.89
N ALA A 227 5.00 -5.91 -3.82
CA ALA A 227 4.53 -5.47 -5.13
C ALA A 227 3.94 -6.63 -5.96
N GLU A 228 4.52 -7.84 -5.89
CA GLU A 228 3.97 -9.04 -6.55
C GLU A 228 2.59 -9.45 -5.98
N ALA A 229 2.42 -9.35 -4.66
CA ALA A 229 1.12 -9.58 -4.03
C ALA A 229 0.09 -8.50 -4.44
N ALA A 230 0.50 -7.23 -4.52
CA ALA A 230 -0.34 -6.16 -5.04
C ALA A 230 -0.68 -6.37 -6.51
N LEU A 231 0.26 -6.84 -7.34
CA LEU A 231 0.03 -7.19 -8.75
C LEU A 231 -1.01 -8.31 -8.90
N PHE A 232 -0.94 -9.34 -8.06
CA PHE A 232 -1.97 -10.39 -8.03
C PHE A 232 -3.35 -9.80 -7.73
N LEU A 233 -3.47 -8.97 -6.69
CA LEU A 233 -4.74 -8.34 -6.32
C LEU A 233 -5.23 -7.31 -7.36
N ALA A 234 -4.33 -6.68 -8.11
CA ALA A 234 -4.67 -5.75 -9.18
C ALA A 234 -5.17 -6.44 -10.44
N SER A 235 -4.69 -7.66 -10.71
CA SER A 235 -4.95 -8.40 -11.94
C SER A 235 -6.28 -9.16 -11.93
N ASP A 236 -6.67 -9.66 -13.10
CA ASP A 236 -7.85 -10.49 -13.26
C ASP A 236 -7.69 -11.92 -12.66
N GLU A 237 -6.46 -12.28 -12.24
CA GLU A 237 -6.21 -13.53 -11.50
C GLU A 237 -6.90 -13.58 -10.14
N SER A 238 -7.22 -12.42 -9.56
CA SER A 238 -7.91 -12.27 -8.28
C SER A 238 -9.38 -11.83 -8.43
N VAL A 239 -10.04 -12.18 -9.54
CA VAL A 239 -11.38 -11.71 -9.92
C VAL A 239 -12.46 -11.93 -8.85
N PHE A 240 -12.29 -12.92 -7.99
CA PHE A 240 -13.24 -13.25 -6.92
C PHE A 240 -12.65 -13.06 -5.50
N VAL A 241 -11.58 -12.25 -5.38
CA VAL A 241 -10.93 -11.94 -4.11
C VAL A 241 -11.27 -10.52 -3.69
N SER A 242 -12.06 -10.36 -2.64
CA SER A 242 -12.44 -9.05 -2.06
C SER A 242 -12.59 -9.16 -0.54
N GLY A 243 -12.32 -8.07 0.18
CA GLY A 243 -12.38 -8.00 1.64
C GLY A 243 -11.20 -8.66 2.37
N GLN A 244 -10.15 -9.07 1.64
CA GLN A 244 -9.03 -9.81 2.20
C GLN A 244 -7.94 -8.90 2.75
N ASN A 245 -7.35 -9.37 3.85
CA ASN A 245 -6.09 -8.88 4.39
C ASN A 245 -5.00 -9.91 4.06
N LEU A 246 -4.32 -9.72 2.93
CA LEU A 246 -3.30 -10.66 2.44
C LEU A 246 -1.97 -10.42 3.14
N GLY A 247 -1.61 -11.30 4.08
CA GLY A 247 -0.29 -11.28 4.73
C GLY A 247 0.82 -11.59 3.73
N VAL A 248 1.84 -10.72 3.69
CA VAL A 248 3.10 -10.95 2.98
C VAL A 248 4.18 -10.96 4.06
N ASP A 249 4.11 -11.96 4.93
CA ASP A 249 4.77 -11.94 6.24
C ASP A 249 5.47 -13.26 6.60
N GLY A 250 5.51 -14.23 5.69
CA GLY A 250 6.11 -15.54 5.95
C GLY A 250 5.45 -16.32 7.09
N GLY A 251 4.17 -16.07 7.34
CA GLY A 251 3.40 -16.71 8.43
C GLY A 251 3.55 -16.04 9.79
N PHE A 252 4.18 -14.86 9.88
CA PHE A 252 4.45 -14.17 11.14
C PHE A 252 3.17 -13.90 11.96
N ALA A 253 2.10 -13.42 11.32
CA ALA A 253 0.88 -13.01 12.00
C ALA A 253 -0.04 -14.17 12.42
N VAL A 254 0.24 -15.40 11.98
CA VAL A 254 -0.65 -16.57 12.20
C VAL A 254 -0.03 -17.68 13.02
N VAL A 255 1.28 -17.63 13.29
CA VAL A 255 1.98 -18.66 14.06
C VAL A 255 2.11 -18.23 15.52
N ASN A 256 1.72 -19.12 16.44
CA ASN A 256 1.99 -18.99 17.85
C ASN A 256 3.16 -19.90 18.25
N HIS A 257 4.29 -19.31 18.62
CA HIS A 257 5.51 -20.04 18.99
C HIS A 257 5.51 -20.65 20.39
N SER A 258 4.45 -20.46 21.19
CA SER A 258 4.37 -21.05 22.53
C SER A 258 4.28 -22.60 22.53
N TYR A 259 4.12 -23.19 21.35
CA TYR A 259 4.03 -24.66 21.15
C TYR A 259 5.21 -25.21 20.32
N SER A 260 6.30 -24.48 20.16
CA SER A 260 7.51 -25.07 19.56
C SER A 260 8.03 -26.14 20.49
N THR A 261 7.97 -27.39 20.03
CA THR A 261 8.70 -28.50 20.65
C THR A 261 10.19 -28.13 20.66
N VAL A 262 10.71 -27.99 21.85
CA VAL A 262 12.16 -27.87 22.05
C VAL A 262 12.69 -29.28 21.88
N ASP A 263 13.37 -29.53 20.77
CA ASP A 263 14.31 -30.64 20.64
C ASP A 263 15.68 -30.20 21.11
#